data_f7d44814738e7bd0eadc20faccf0e3bc
#
_entry.id   f7d44814738e7bd0eadc20faccf0e3bc
#
_cell.length_a   1.000
_cell.length_b   1.000
_cell.length_c   1.000
_cell.angle_alpha   90.00
_cell.angle_beta   90.00
_cell.angle_gamma   90.00
#
_symmetry.space_group_name_H-M   'P 1'
#
loop_
_entity.id
_entity.type
_entity.pdbx_description
1 polymer ?
#
loop_
_entity_poly.entity_id
_entity_poly.type
_entity_poly.pdbx_seq_one_letter_code
_entity_poly.pdbx_strand_id
1 'polypeptide(L)'
;MHPTWCMAEHGHKESMSEVIRLKTPLSDEDVERLKIGDRILINGVIYTGRDVAHKRLFDLLQEGKDLPFDIKGQIIYYVGPTPAKPGQVFGSAGPTTSYRMDAYSPSLIGRGLKGMIGKGRRSDVVKEAMKKHKAVYFAATGGAGALLGKRVKKAQVVAYEDLGPEAIRRLEVEDLPVIVINDVYGNDLYIEGEKKYRQEE
;
A
#
# COMPACT_ATOMS: atom_id res chain seq x y z
N MET A 1 -21.58 37.19 40.64
CA MET A 1 -21.36 37.37 39.20
C MET A 1 -20.48 36.21 38.74
N HIS A 2 -21.09 35.20 38.12
CA HIS A 2 -20.36 34.08 37.54
C HIS A 2 -20.18 34.33 36.04
N PRO A 3 -19.00 34.15 35.46
CA PRO A 3 -18.84 34.23 34.01
C PRO A 3 -19.34 32.95 33.35
N THR A 4 -20.34 33.11 32.50
CA THR A 4 -20.88 32.08 31.59
C THR A 4 -19.83 31.75 30.52
N TRP A 5 -19.26 30.57 30.58
CA TRP A 5 -18.44 30.03 29.50
C TRP A 5 -19.36 29.58 28.36
N CYS A 6 -19.35 30.36 27.29
CA CYS A 6 -20.02 30.04 26.06
C CYS A 6 -19.22 28.91 25.36
N MET A 7 -19.71 27.67 25.48
CA MET A 7 -19.16 26.54 24.67
C MET A 7 -19.64 26.74 23.25
N ALA A 8 -18.74 27.21 22.38
CA ALA A 8 -18.94 27.15 20.94
C ALA A 8 -18.82 25.69 20.52
N GLU A 9 -19.95 25.04 20.28
CA GLU A 9 -20.02 23.74 19.63
C GLU A 9 -19.57 23.88 18.17
N HIS A 10 -18.27 23.69 17.92
CA HIS A 10 -17.76 23.44 16.57
C HIS A 10 -17.97 21.97 16.24
N GLY A 11 -19.20 21.64 15.90
CA GLY A 11 -19.55 20.34 15.35
C GLY A 11 -18.96 20.18 13.93
N HIS A 12 -17.70 19.79 13.83
CA HIS A 12 -17.19 19.17 12.62
C HIS A 12 -17.84 17.80 12.50
N LYS A 13 -18.95 17.71 11.78
CA LYS A 13 -19.41 16.46 11.19
C LYS A 13 -18.36 16.05 10.15
N GLU A 14 -17.29 15.37 10.58
CA GLU A 14 -16.53 14.54 9.66
C GLU A 14 -17.51 13.48 9.15
N SER A 15 -17.92 13.59 7.89
CA SER A 15 -18.61 12.50 7.22
C SER A 15 -17.65 11.32 7.25
N MET A 16 -17.97 10.30 8.03
CA MET A 16 -17.21 9.04 8.01
C MET A 16 -17.23 8.55 6.56
N SER A 17 -16.09 8.69 5.85
CA SER A 17 -15.97 8.19 4.50
C SER A 17 -16.32 6.71 4.50
N GLU A 18 -17.22 6.33 3.61
CA GLU A 18 -17.65 4.94 3.44
C GLU A 18 -16.42 4.06 3.17
N VAL A 19 -16.34 2.91 3.84
CA VAL A 19 -15.23 1.99 3.67
C VAL A 19 -15.41 1.21 2.37
N ILE A 20 -14.47 1.35 1.44
CA ILE A 20 -14.50 0.69 0.14
C ILE A 20 -13.85 -0.68 0.24
N ARG A 21 -14.53 -1.72 -0.25
CA ARG A 21 -13.95 -3.07 -0.39
C ARG A 21 -13.41 -3.27 -1.79
N LEU A 22 -12.13 -3.68 -1.86
CA LEU A 22 -11.47 -4.07 -3.10
C LEU A 22 -11.15 -5.56 -3.09
N LYS A 23 -11.27 -6.18 -4.26
CA LYS A 23 -10.88 -7.58 -4.47
C LYS A 23 -9.81 -7.65 -5.56
N THR A 24 -8.70 -8.28 -5.26
CA THR A 24 -7.60 -8.48 -6.23
C THR A 24 -7.87 -9.67 -7.15
N PRO A 25 -7.38 -9.66 -8.40
CA PRO A 25 -6.61 -8.58 -9.05
C PRO A 25 -7.46 -7.33 -9.34
N LEU A 26 -6.83 -6.14 -9.33
CA LEU A 26 -7.51 -4.86 -9.58
C LEU A 26 -7.60 -4.58 -11.09
N SER A 27 -8.75 -4.06 -11.52
CA SER A 27 -8.95 -3.50 -12.86
C SER A 27 -8.60 -2.01 -12.91
N ASP A 28 -8.62 -1.42 -14.10
CA ASP A 28 -8.47 0.03 -14.29
C ASP A 28 -9.62 0.78 -13.59
N GLU A 29 -10.85 0.28 -13.73
CA GLU A 29 -12.04 0.87 -13.12
C GLU A 29 -11.96 0.84 -11.59
N ASP A 30 -11.37 -0.22 -11.01
CA ASP A 30 -11.18 -0.31 -9.56
C ASP A 30 -10.28 0.80 -9.04
N VAL A 31 -9.20 1.12 -9.73
CA VAL A 31 -8.26 2.16 -9.28
C VAL A 31 -8.73 3.57 -9.64
N GLU A 32 -9.45 3.75 -10.75
CA GLU A 32 -9.96 5.06 -11.17
C GLU A 32 -11.04 5.62 -10.24
N ARG A 33 -11.82 4.78 -9.58
CA ARG A 33 -12.81 5.24 -8.60
C ARG A 33 -12.22 5.69 -7.26
N LEU A 34 -10.94 5.37 -6.99
CA LEU A 34 -10.30 5.67 -5.72
C LEU A 34 -9.76 7.10 -5.68
N LYS A 35 -9.89 7.73 -4.52
CA LYS A 35 -9.36 9.06 -4.23
C LYS A 35 -8.52 9.03 -2.97
N ILE A 36 -7.59 9.98 -2.88
CA ILE A 36 -6.79 10.15 -1.67
C ILE A 36 -7.66 10.27 -0.43
N GLY A 37 -7.25 9.62 0.66
CA GLY A 37 -8.00 9.58 1.92
C GLY A 37 -9.05 8.47 2.01
N ASP A 38 -9.40 7.80 0.91
CA ASP A 38 -10.33 6.67 0.95
C ASP A 38 -9.81 5.55 1.85
N ARG A 39 -10.71 5.02 2.68
CA ARG A 39 -10.44 3.89 3.58
C ARG A 39 -10.81 2.60 2.86
N ILE A 40 -9.84 1.72 2.69
CA ILE A 40 -9.96 0.52 1.87
C ILE A 40 -9.81 -0.73 2.72
N LEU A 41 -10.61 -1.76 2.44
CA LEU A 41 -10.42 -3.14 2.89
C LEU A 41 -10.08 -4.01 1.68
N ILE A 42 -8.83 -4.50 1.63
CA ILE A 42 -8.36 -5.35 0.54
C ILE A 42 -8.66 -6.80 0.86
N ASN A 43 -9.21 -7.51 -0.13
CA ASN A 43 -9.51 -8.93 -0.10
C ASN A 43 -8.87 -9.65 -1.30
N GLY A 44 -8.49 -10.91 -1.12
CA GLY A 44 -7.92 -11.74 -2.17
C GLY A 44 -6.42 -11.90 -2.09
N VAL A 45 -5.75 -11.99 -3.24
CA VAL A 45 -4.31 -12.27 -3.31
C VAL A 45 -3.50 -10.99 -3.45
N ILE A 46 -2.46 -10.84 -2.62
CA ILE A 46 -1.42 -9.82 -2.77
C ILE A 46 -0.04 -10.47 -2.67
N TYR A 47 0.99 -9.76 -3.10
CA TYR A 47 2.37 -10.24 -3.00
C TYR A 47 3.18 -9.39 -2.03
N THR A 48 4.23 -9.97 -1.42
CA THR A 48 5.20 -9.19 -0.65
C THR A 48 6.42 -8.91 -1.51
N GLY A 49 7.11 -7.79 -1.24
CA GLY A 49 8.39 -7.50 -1.86
C GLY A 49 9.04 -6.28 -1.24
N ARG A 50 10.35 -6.33 -1.03
CA ARG A 50 11.17 -5.22 -0.55
C ARG A 50 12.34 -4.97 -1.49
N ASP A 51 13.33 -4.24 -1.03
CA ASP A 51 14.42 -3.68 -1.82
C ASP A 51 15.10 -4.69 -2.75
N VAL A 52 15.62 -5.79 -2.19
CA VAL A 52 16.36 -6.79 -2.97
C VAL A 52 15.45 -7.54 -3.91
N ALA A 53 14.24 -7.88 -3.47
CA ALA A 53 13.25 -8.52 -4.33
C ALA A 53 12.86 -7.61 -5.51
N HIS A 54 12.61 -6.30 -5.27
CA HIS A 54 12.31 -5.34 -6.34
C HIS A 54 13.47 -5.20 -7.32
N LYS A 55 14.70 -5.15 -6.82
CA LYS A 55 15.89 -5.11 -7.69
C LYS A 55 15.93 -6.33 -8.61
N ARG A 56 15.76 -7.53 -8.07
CA ARG A 56 15.75 -8.78 -8.87
C ARG A 56 14.62 -8.82 -9.90
N LEU A 57 13.40 -8.34 -9.53
CA LEU A 57 12.29 -8.22 -10.49
C LEU A 57 12.63 -7.23 -11.60
N PHE A 58 13.22 -6.09 -11.25
CA PHE A 58 13.65 -5.08 -12.21
C PHE A 58 14.74 -5.64 -13.15
N ASP A 59 15.75 -6.33 -12.62
CA ASP A 59 16.82 -6.94 -13.41
C ASP A 59 16.24 -7.94 -14.45
N LEU A 60 15.27 -8.78 -14.05
CA LEU A 60 14.56 -9.68 -14.98
C LEU A 60 13.86 -8.90 -16.11
N LEU A 61 13.21 -7.78 -15.79
CA LEU A 61 12.55 -6.94 -16.81
C LEU A 61 13.55 -6.31 -17.77
N GLN A 62 14.73 -5.88 -17.29
CA GLN A 62 15.80 -5.34 -18.14
C GLN A 62 16.37 -6.40 -19.07
N GLU A 63 16.42 -7.65 -18.62
CA GLU A 63 16.88 -8.79 -19.42
C GLU A 63 15.78 -9.35 -20.35
N GLY A 64 14.58 -8.79 -20.33
CA GLY A 64 13.43 -9.27 -21.13
C GLY A 64 12.87 -10.62 -20.67
N LYS A 65 13.18 -11.02 -19.44
CA LYS A 65 12.73 -12.28 -18.85
C LYS A 65 11.37 -12.14 -18.18
N ASP A 66 10.68 -13.25 -18.01
CA ASP A 66 9.42 -13.31 -17.29
C ASP A 66 9.61 -13.13 -15.78
N LEU A 67 8.62 -12.51 -15.15
CA LEU A 67 8.55 -12.40 -13.71
C LEU A 67 8.10 -13.74 -13.07
N PRO A 68 8.48 -14.03 -11.81
CA PRO A 68 8.13 -15.28 -11.14
C PRO A 68 6.63 -15.41 -10.79
N PHE A 69 5.84 -14.39 -11.07
CA PHE A 69 4.37 -14.38 -10.92
C PHE A 69 3.75 -13.38 -11.91
N ASP A 70 2.47 -13.59 -12.26
CA ASP A 70 1.73 -12.60 -13.06
C ASP A 70 1.48 -11.34 -12.23
N ILE A 71 2.05 -10.22 -12.68
CA ILE A 71 1.99 -8.94 -11.99
C ILE A 71 0.76 -8.11 -12.35
N LYS A 72 0.04 -8.46 -13.44
CA LYS A 72 -1.09 -7.68 -13.92
C LYS A 72 -2.22 -7.63 -12.89
N GLY A 73 -2.66 -6.42 -12.58
CA GLY A 73 -3.71 -6.18 -11.60
C GLY A 73 -3.31 -6.44 -10.14
N GLN A 74 -2.07 -6.82 -9.88
CA GLN A 74 -1.64 -7.22 -8.54
C GLN A 74 -1.29 -6.04 -7.65
N ILE A 75 -1.22 -6.35 -6.34
CA ILE A 75 -0.74 -5.44 -5.30
C ILE A 75 0.53 -6.02 -4.70
N ILE A 76 1.57 -5.19 -4.55
CA ILE A 76 2.77 -5.55 -3.79
C ILE A 76 2.76 -4.81 -2.45
N TYR A 77 2.84 -5.58 -1.37
CA TYR A 77 3.00 -5.08 -0.01
C TYR A 77 4.48 -5.04 0.37
N TYR A 78 4.97 -3.85 0.67
CA TYR A 78 6.35 -3.61 1.07
C TYR A 78 6.55 -4.00 2.53
N VAL A 79 6.74 -5.28 2.76
CA VAL A 79 6.85 -5.86 4.10
C VAL A 79 7.88 -6.98 4.14
N GLY A 80 8.64 -7.03 5.23
CA GLY A 80 9.40 -8.20 5.66
C GLY A 80 8.79 -8.65 6.99
N PRO A 81 8.00 -9.73 7.00
CA PRO A 81 7.34 -10.17 8.22
C PRO A 81 8.34 -10.68 9.25
N THR A 82 7.99 -10.54 10.53
CA THR A 82 8.69 -11.31 11.56
C THR A 82 8.35 -12.80 11.42
N PRO A 83 9.17 -13.71 11.98
CA PRO A 83 8.79 -15.12 12.07
C PRO A 83 7.41 -15.29 12.69
N ALA A 84 6.59 -16.16 12.12
CA ALA A 84 5.28 -16.49 12.66
C ALA A 84 5.44 -17.23 14.00
N LYS A 85 4.61 -16.87 14.99
CA LYS A 85 4.54 -17.62 16.24
C LYS A 85 3.81 -18.96 16.02
N PRO A 86 4.00 -19.97 16.88
CA PRO A 86 3.23 -21.21 16.80
C PRO A 86 1.71 -20.91 16.68
N GLY A 87 1.06 -21.56 15.71
CA GLY A 87 -0.36 -21.35 15.42
C GLY A 87 -0.71 -20.11 14.59
N GLN A 88 0.26 -19.30 14.19
CA GLN A 88 0.05 -18.16 13.28
C GLN A 88 0.52 -18.48 11.87
N VAL A 89 -0.27 -18.04 10.88
CA VAL A 89 0.06 -18.18 9.46
C VAL A 89 1.16 -17.19 9.04
N PHE A 90 1.17 -16.01 9.65
CA PHE A 90 2.05 -14.90 9.27
C PHE A 90 2.44 -14.10 10.53
N GLY A 91 3.66 -13.63 10.57
CA GLY A 91 4.14 -12.80 11.67
C GLY A 91 3.65 -11.36 11.59
N SER A 92 4.27 -10.47 12.36
CA SER A 92 3.96 -9.04 12.30
C SER A 92 4.25 -8.49 10.91
N ALA A 93 3.26 -7.80 10.31
CA ALA A 93 3.26 -7.32 8.94
C ALA A 93 3.37 -5.78 8.87
N GLY A 94 4.32 -5.20 9.60
CA GLY A 94 4.55 -3.75 9.56
C GLY A 94 5.08 -3.26 8.21
N PRO A 95 4.53 -2.17 7.63
CA PRO A 95 4.96 -1.67 6.33
C PRO A 95 6.38 -1.11 6.36
N THR A 96 7.14 -1.34 5.29
CA THR A 96 8.47 -0.74 5.05
C THR A 96 8.32 0.62 4.36
N THR A 97 9.32 1.48 4.56
CA THR A 97 9.40 2.80 3.90
C THR A 97 9.50 2.64 2.38
N SER A 98 8.58 3.26 1.65
CA SER A 98 8.32 2.96 0.23
C SER A 98 9.31 3.58 -0.74
N TYR A 99 9.94 4.73 -0.42
CA TYR A 99 10.88 5.41 -1.33
C TYR A 99 12.07 4.51 -1.74
N ARG A 100 12.40 3.52 -0.93
CA ARG A 100 13.48 2.55 -1.22
C ARG A 100 13.22 1.73 -2.47
N MET A 101 11.94 1.56 -2.85
CA MET A 101 11.52 0.84 -4.05
C MET A 101 11.31 1.76 -5.26
N ASP A 102 11.46 3.09 -5.10
CA ASP A 102 11.12 4.06 -6.15
C ASP A 102 11.94 3.91 -7.43
N ALA A 103 13.19 3.47 -7.32
CA ALA A 103 14.03 3.19 -8.48
C ALA A 103 13.49 2.06 -9.39
N TYR A 104 12.68 1.15 -8.84
CA TYR A 104 12.21 -0.06 -9.52
C TYR A 104 10.71 -0.01 -9.85
N SER A 105 9.93 0.67 -9.00
CA SER A 105 8.47 0.69 -9.09
C SER A 105 7.92 1.12 -10.44
N PRO A 106 8.45 2.14 -11.14
CA PRO A 106 7.92 2.57 -12.44
C PRO A 106 7.91 1.44 -13.48
N SER A 107 8.96 0.61 -13.53
CA SER A 107 9.06 -0.51 -14.46
C SER A 107 8.01 -1.60 -14.15
N LEU A 108 7.76 -1.89 -12.87
CA LEU A 108 6.74 -2.86 -12.46
C LEU A 108 5.32 -2.33 -12.74
N ILE A 109 5.08 -1.03 -12.49
CA ILE A 109 3.83 -0.35 -12.83
C ILE A 109 3.58 -0.41 -14.34
N GLY A 110 4.61 -0.15 -15.15
CA GLY A 110 4.53 -0.27 -16.62
C GLY A 110 4.21 -1.69 -17.11
N ARG A 111 4.46 -2.73 -16.30
CA ARG A 111 4.09 -4.13 -16.57
C ARG A 111 2.73 -4.53 -16.03
N GLY A 112 1.98 -3.58 -15.46
CA GLY A 112 0.61 -3.79 -15.02
C GLY A 112 0.40 -3.96 -13.52
N LEU A 113 1.42 -3.68 -12.68
CA LEU A 113 1.22 -3.57 -11.24
C LEU A 113 0.23 -2.44 -10.95
N LYS A 114 -0.85 -2.73 -10.23
CA LYS A 114 -1.94 -1.78 -9.96
C LYS A 114 -1.91 -1.19 -8.56
N GLY A 115 -1.33 -1.87 -7.59
CA GLY A 115 -1.33 -1.41 -6.22
C GLY A 115 0.02 -1.60 -5.51
N MET A 116 0.33 -0.67 -4.64
CA MET A 116 1.50 -0.74 -3.77
C MET A 116 1.07 -0.38 -2.36
N ILE A 117 1.48 -1.17 -1.36
CA ILE A 117 1.19 -0.89 0.06
C ILE A 117 2.51 -0.66 0.79
N GLY A 118 2.63 0.45 1.49
CA GLY A 118 3.82 0.77 2.26
C GLY A 118 3.61 1.89 3.26
N LYS A 119 4.64 2.68 3.54
CA LYS A 119 4.58 3.92 4.33
C LYS A 119 5.53 4.98 3.77
N GLY A 120 5.25 6.25 4.05
CA GLY A 120 6.04 7.39 3.60
C GLY A 120 5.72 7.80 2.16
N ARG A 121 6.39 8.86 1.71
CA ARG A 121 6.13 9.48 0.40
C ARG A 121 6.71 8.68 -0.75
N ARG A 122 6.18 8.95 -1.94
CA ARG A 122 6.73 8.45 -3.21
C ARG A 122 7.36 9.59 -4.00
N SER A 123 8.36 9.26 -4.82
CA SER A 123 8.98 10.21 -5.74
C SER A 123 8.03 10.61 -6.88
N ASP A 124 8.30 11.75 -7.52
CA ASP A 124 7.48 12.24 -8.63
C ASP A 124 7.51 11.27 -9.83
N VAL A 125 8.64 10.61 -10.08
CA VAL A 125 8.76 9.60 -11.13
C VAL A 125 7.78 8.44 -10.93
N VAL A 126 7.59 7.98 -9.68
CA VAL A 126 6.61 6.94 -9.37
C VAL A 126 5.20 7.48 -9.53
N LYS A 127 4.91 8.70 -9.04
CA LYS A 127 3.58 9.33 -9.20
C LYS A 127 3.19 9.49 -10.66
N GLU A 128 4.11 9.91 -11.53
CA GLU A 128 3.87 10.00 -12.97
C GLU A 128 3.62 8.62 -13.61
N ALA A 129 4.37 7.59 -13.21
CA ALA A 129 4.12 6.22 -13.66
C ALA A 129 2.73 5.72 -13.23
N MET A 130 2.30 6.05 -11.99
CA MET A 130 0.97 5.71 -11.47
C MET A 130 -0.14 6.37 -12.30
N LYS A 131 -0.01 7.65 -12.63
CA LYS A 131 -0.97 8.36 -13.50
C LYS A 131 -1.04 7.71 -14.88
N LYS A 132 0.12 7.50 -15.50
CA LYS A 132 0.22 6.96 -16.86
C LYS A 132 -0.37 5.56 -17.01
N HIS A 133 -0.15 4.69 -16.03
CA HIS A 133 -0.49 3.26 -16.08
C HIS A 133 -1.63 2.87 -15.14
N LYS A 134 -2.32 3.86 -14.54
CA LYS A 134 -3.44 3.67 -13.63
C LYS A 134 -3.09 2.71 -12.48
N ALA A 135 -2.22 3.17 -11.60
CA ALA A 135 -1.85 2.47 -10.37
C ALA A 135 -2.11 3.34 -9.15
N VAL A 136 -2.24 2.74 -7.98
CA VAL A 136 -2.56 3.41 -6.73
C VAL A 136 -1.56 3.05 -5.64
N TYR A 137 -1.24 4.01 -4.77
CA TYR A 137 -0.41 3.76 -3.61
C TYR A 137 -1.23 3.89 -2.33
N PHE A 138 -1.15 2.86 -1.52
CA PHE A 138 -1.81 2.76 -0.22
C PHE A 138 -0.79 2.86 0.92
N ALA A 139 -1.17 3.48 2.02
CA ALA A 139 -0.46 3.33 3.29
C ALA A 139 -1.15 2.30 4.17
N ALA A 140 -0.34 1.43 4.78
CA ALA A 140 -0.75 0.67 5.94
C ALA A 140 -0.28 1.38 7.21
N THR A 141 -1.07 1.30 8.29
CA THR A 141 -0.77 2.00 9.53
C THR A 141 0.50 1.44 10.17
N GLY A 142 1.49 2.31 10.41
CA GLY A 142 2.67 1.98 11.20
C GLY A 142 2.29 1.61 12.64
N GLY A 143 3.01 0.67 13.26
CA GLY A 143 2.69 0.17 14.60
C GLY A 143 1.59 -0.90 14.64
N ALA A 144 0.74 -1.00 13.62
CA ALA A 144 -0.35 -1.99 13.55
C ALA A 144 0.09 -3.36 12.97
N GLY A 145 1.39 -3.65 12.90
CA GLY A 145 1.91 -4.85 12.23
C GLY A 145 1.29 -6.16 12.70
N ALA A 146 1.01 -6.30 13.99
CA ALA A 146 0.36 -7.49 14.55
C ALA A 146 -1.10 -7.61 14.07
N LEU A 147 -1.84 -6.51 13.96
CA LEU A 147 -3.21 -6.50 13.45
C LEU A 147 -3.25 -6.80 11.95
N LEU A 148 -2.32 -6.23 11.19
CA LEU A 148 -2.19 -6.48 9.75
C LEU A 148 -1.83 -7.94 9.48
N GLY A 149 -0.94 -8.53 10.29
CA GLY A 149 -0.59 -9.95 10.20
C GLY A 149 -1.78 -10.89 10.40
N LYS A 150 -2.73 -10.55 11.27
CA LYS A 150 -3.98 -11.32 11.47
C LYS A 150 -4.92 -11.32 10.26
N ARG A 151 -4.76 -10.37 9.36
CA ARG A 151 -5.54 -10.29 8.11
C ARG A 151 -5.03 -11.24 7.02
N VAL A 152 -3.83 -11.79 7.21
CA VAL A 152 -3.26 -12.81 6.31
C VAL A 152 -3.80 -14.17 6.70
N LYS A 153 -4.53 -14.81 5.78
CA LYS A 153 -5.15 -16.13 5.97
C LYS A 153 -4.27 -17.26 5.45
N LYS A 154 -3.49 -17.00 4.39
CA LYS A 154 -2.49 -17.92 3.86
C LYS A 154 -1.25 -17.16 3.39
N ALA A 155 -0.09 -17.79 3.50
CA ALA A 155 1.18 -17.25 3.05
C ALA A 155 2.02 -18.37 2.45
N GLN A 156 2.53 -18.14 1.24
CA GLN A 156 3.39 -19.09 0.51
C GLN A 156 4.54 -18.33 -0.13
N VAL A 157 5.77 -18.81 0.04
CA VAL A 157 6.93 -18.29 -0.71
C VAL A 157 6.77 -18.72 -2.17
N VAL A 158 6.90 -17.77 -3.09
CA VAL A 158 6.78 -18.01 -4.53
C VAL A 158 8.06 -17.69 -5.30
N ALA A 159 8.93 -16.84 -4.73
CA ALA A 159 10.23 -16.54 -5.33
C ALA A 159 11.23 -16.03 -4.27
N TYR A 160 12.51 -16.18 -4.61
CA TYR A 160 13.64 -15.64 -3.85
C TYR A 160 13.67 -16.10 -2.39
N GLU A 161 13.50 -17.42 -2.17
CA GLU A 161 13.50 -18.03 -0.83
C GLU A 161 14.80 -17.72 -0.06
N ASP A 162 15.91 -17.59 -0.79
CA ASP A 162 17.23 -17.20 -0.26
C ASP A 162 17.24 -15.83 0.45
N LEU A 163 16.27 -14.98 0.17
CA LEU A 163 16.11 -13.68 0.84
C LEU A 163 15.40 -13.78 2.21
N GLY A 164 14.99 -14.95 2.65
CA GLY A 164 14.37 -15.16 3.95
C GLY A 164 13.13 -14.29 4.17
N PRO A 165 13.14 -13.33 5.13
CA PRO A 165 11.99 -12.42 5.36
C PRO A 165 11.63 -11.54 4.16
N GLU A 166 12.59 -11.27 3.26
CA GLU A 166 12.39 -10.45 2.05
C GLU A 166 12.00 -11.27 0.81
N ALA A 167 11.88 -12.60 0.93
CA ALA A 167 11.34 -13.46 -0.12
C ALA A 167 9.97 -12.96 -0.59
N ILE A 168 9.69 -13.13 -1.88
CA ILE A 168 8.36 -12.84 -2.40
C ILE A 168 7.40 -13.92 -1.93
N ARG A 169 6.36 -13.49 -1.21
CA ARG A 169 5.27 -14.35 -0.75
C ARG A 169 3.97 -13.96 -1.42
N ARG A 170 3.21 -14.95 -1.81
CA ARG A 170 1.81 -14.84 -2.17
C ARG A 170 1.00 -14.93 -0.88
N LEU A 171 0.24 -13.89 -0.57
CA LEU A 171 -0.63 -13.82 0.60
C LEU A 171 -2.09 -13.84 0.17
N GLU A 172 -2.92 -14.62 0.85
CA GLU A 172 -4.37 -14.45 0.81
C GLU A 172 -4.79 -13.60 2.01
N VAL A 173 -5.40 -12.45 1.75
CA VAL A 173 -5.81 -11.50 2.77
C VAL A 173 -7.32 -11.32 2.82
N GLU A 174 -7.82 -11.00 4.01
CA GLU A 174 -9.22 -10.71 4.27
C GLU A 174 -9.33 -9.42 5.08
N ASP A 175 -10.07 -8.44 4.50
CA ASP A 175 -10.30 -7.12 5.08
C ASP A 175 -9.00 -6.44 5.56
N LEU A 176 -7.93 -6.49 4.76
CA LEU A 176 -6.67 -5.82 5.07
C LEU A 176 -6.86 -4.29 4.97
N PRO A 177 -6.80 -3.55 6.10
CA PRO A 177 -7.11 -2.13 6.10
C PRO A 177 -5.94 -1.29 5.59
N VAL A 178 -6.21 -0.40 4.64
CA VAL A 178 -5.26 0.56 4.08
C VAL A 178 -5.96 1.88 3.76
N ILE A 179 -5.18 2.93 3.50
CA ILE A 179 -5.66 4.26 3.10
C ILE A 179 -5.01 4.63 1.78
N VAL A 180 -5.77 5.21 0.85
CA VAL A 180 -5.24 5.74 -0.41
C VAL A 180 -4.41 6.98 -0.14
N ILE A 181 -3.14 6.96 -0.53
CA ILE A 181 -2.21 8.09 -0.36
C ILE A 181 -1.98 8.82 -1.68
N ASN A 182 -1.74 8.08 -2.76
CA ASN A 182 -1.65 8.66 -4.10
C ASN A 182 -2.63 7.94 -5.01
N ASP A 183 -3.46 8.71 -5.71
CA ASP A 183 -4.42 8.22 -6.68
C ASP A 183 -3.92 8.34 -8.13
N VAL A 184 -4.71 7.89 -9.09
CA VAL A 184 -4.39 7.95 -10.51
C VAL A 184 -4.47 9.36 -11.11
N TYR A 185 -5.00 10.31 -10.36
CA TYR A 185 -5.17 11.71 -10.78
C TYR A 185 -3.95 12.57 -10.42
N GLY A 186 -3.00 12.01 -9.66
CA GLY A 186 -1.78 12.68 -9.22
C GLY A 186 -1.91 13.40 -7.88
N ASN A 187 -3.01 13.19 -7.16
CA ASN A 187 -3.18 13.73 -5.83
C ASN A 187 -2.28 13.01 -4.81
N ASP A 188 -1.87 13.73 -3.75
CA ASP A 188 -1.00 13.21 -2.71
C ASP A 188 -1.52 13.65 -1.33
N LEU A 189 -2.02 12.68 -0.55
CA LEU A 189 -2.61 12.94 0.75
C LEU A 189 -1.64 13.57 1.75
N TYR A 190 -0.34 13.24 1.65
CA TYR A 190 0.65 13.85 2.52
C TYR A 190 0.84 15.34 2.23
N ILE A 191 0.82 15.72 0.94
CA ILE A 191 0.93 17.14 0.54
C ILE A 191 -0.33 17.90 0.93
N GLU A 192 -1.51 17.33 0.66
CA GLU A 192 -2.78 18.00 1.00
C GLU A 192 -3.01 18.09 2.50
N GLY A 193 -2.63 17.04 3.25
CA GLY A 193 -2.69 17.07 4.71
C GLY A 193 -1.79 18.16 5.30
N GLU A 194 -0.57 18.29 4.81
CA GLU A 194 0.33 19.38 5.27
C GLU A 194 -0.25 20.75 4.99
N LYS A 195 -0.78 21.00 3.78
CA LYS A 195 -1.40 22.29 3.43
C LYS A 195 -2.59 22.63 4.34
N LYS A 196 -3.40 21.62 4.67
CA LYS A 196 -4.61 21.80 5.49
C LYS A 196 -4.31 22.13 6.96
N TYR A 197 -3.22 21.57 7.51
CA TYR A 197 -2.92 21.67 8.95
C TYR A 197 -1.68 22.52 9.25
N ARG A 198 -0.99 23.06 8.24
CA ARG A 198 0.12 23.98 8.44
C ARG A 198 -0.42 25.30 8.97
N GLN A 199 -0.07 25.64 10.21
CA GLN A 199 -0.30 27.00 10.73
C GLN A 199 0.77 27.89 10.10
N GLU A 200 0.34 28.97 9.44
CA GLU A 200 1.25 30.03 9.02
C GLU A 200 1.72 30.76 10.30
N GLU A 201 3.03 30.72 10.57
CA GLU A 201 3.66 31.52 11.63
C GLU A 201 3.81 32.96 11.17
#